data_23543e976e698b332f116e986bc6ff21
#
_entry.id   23543e976e698b332f116e986bc6ff21
#
_cell.length_a   1.000
_cell.length_b   1.000
_cell.length_c   1.000
_cell.angle_alpha   90.00
_cell.angle_beta   90.00
_cell.angle_gamma   90.00
#
_symmetry.space_group_name_H-M   'P 1'
#
loop_
_entity.id
_entity.type
_entity.pdbx_description
1 polymer ?
#
loop_
_entity_poly.entity_id
_entity_poly.type
_entity_poly.pdbx_seq_one_letter_code
_entity_poly.pdbx_strand_id
1 'polypeptide(L)'
;MTQTAKKSPFSMNVDLMHGPIFKNLLLFMLPIFISNLFQQLYNTVDTMIVGNVLGDTALAAIGSCGSIYELLVGFGLGIGNGLAIVAARSYGAQDHDLLKKTVAGSLVIGLVASLCITLAGVLGLHPLLLMLDTPAEILDDAYRYILTIDLGVLVMFAYNLCAGLLRAIGNSVMPLVFLLISSGLNVVLDLLFIARMGMGVQGAAVATVISQGVSVVLCILYIFLRVKILLPEKQHFRVGSHLYWELFSQSISMGLMSSIVSAGSVVLQYGINGLGTLVIAGHTAARKLFSFTTMPVMAMASACSTFVSQNCGANQPERVRKGMKEIALYSVVVAVLAIFLMQLGAEWMVRLISGSSESVVLENGARYLLWNAPFYSVLGVLLATRYALQSLGQKVLPLFSSVIELVGKIVFVLFFIPKFAYNAVILCEPIIWCFMAAYLVLVYLHDPFVFPKKTE
;
A
#
# COMPACT_ATOMS: atom_id res chain seq x y z
N MET A 1 -8.83 -41.53 -11.89
CA MET A 1 -7.34 -41.57 -11.71
C MET A 1 -6.83 -40.12 -11.70
N THR A 2 -6.71 -39.56 -10.54
CA THR A 2 -6.20 -38.20 -10.31
C THR A 2 -4.69 -38.23 -10.46
N GLN A 3 -4.18 -37.72 -11.56
CA GLN A 3 -2.75 -37.45 -11.70
C GLN A 3 -2.37 -36.33 -10.69
N THR A 4 -1.77 -36.74 -9.59
CA THR A 4 -0.99 -35.85 -8.74
C THR A 4 0.20 -35.36 -9.55
N ALA A 5 0.04 -34.17 -10.18
CA ALA A 5 1.15 -33.47 -10.80
C ALA A 5 2.24 -33.28 -9.74
N LYS A 6 3.39 -33.94 -9.91
CA LYS A 6 4.59 -33.75 -9.09
C LYS A 6 4.88 -32.25 -9.02
N LYS A 7 4.65 -31.63 -7.84
CA LYS A 7 5.08 -30.27 -7.57
C LYS A 7 6.58 -30.21 -7.85
N SER A 8 6.98 -29.41 -8.82
CA SER A 8 8.38 -29.05 -9.01
C SER A 8 8.95 -28.56 -7.68
N PRO A 9 10.14 -28.98 -7.23
CA PRO A 9 10.73 -28.54 -5.97
C PRO A 9 10.96 -27.00 -5.89
N PHE A 10 10.74 -26.29 -6.99
CA PHE A 10 10.80 -24.82 -7.11
C PHE A 10 9.44 -24.16 -7.34
N SER A 11 8.30 -24.79 -7.06
CA SER A 11 7.02 -24.09 -7.08
C SER A 11 6.92 -23.22 -5.82
N MET A 12 7.37 -21.95 -5.92
CA MET A 12 7.26 -20.93 -4.85
C MET A 12 5.81 -20.43 -4.68
N ASN A 13 4.83 -21.11 -5.26
CA ASN A 13 3.43 -20.71 -5.19
C ASN A 13 2.77 -21.34 -3.97
N VAL A 14 2.16 -20.51 -3.14
CA VAL A 14 1.32 -20.93 -2.02
C VAL A 14 -0.09 -21.22 -2.55
N ASP A 15 -0.62 -22.38 -2.23
CA ASP A 15 -2.01 -22.74 -2.56
C ASP A 15 -2.96 -22.13 -1.52
N LEU A 16 -3.64 -21.05 -1.92
CA LEU A 16 -4.60 -20.37 -1.06
C LEU A 16 -6.02 -20.96 -1.16
N MET A 17 -6.28 -21.82 -2.14
CA MET A 17 -7.59 -22.44 -2.38
C MET A 17 -7.77 -23.76 -1.62
N HIS A 18 -6.67 -24.44 -1.24
CA HIS A 18 -6.73 -25.73 -0.57
C HIS A 18 -5.83 -25.79 0.68
N GLY A 19 -6.05 -26.79 1.53
CA GLY A 19 -5.24 -27.02 2.73
C GLY A 19 -5.50 -26.07 3.89
N PRO A 20 -4.62 -26.00 4.89
CA PRO A 20 -4.81 -25.23 6.12
C PRO A 20 -4.69 -23.72 5.82
N ILE A 21 -5.75 -22.98 6.16
CA ILE A 21 -5.91 -21.58 5.78
C ILE A 21 -4.83 -20.73 6.42
N PHE A 22 -4.73 -20.76 7.75
CA PHE A 22 -3.81 -19.89 8.51
C PHE A 22 -2.35 -20.09 8.11
N LYS A 23 -1.91 -21.33 7.99
CA LYS A 23 -0.54 -21.66 7.56
C LYS A 23 -0.25 -21.08 6.17
N ASN A 24 -1.17 -21.28 5.22
CA ASN A 24 -0.97 -20.80 3.86
C ASN A 24 -1.00 -19.28 3.78
N LEU A 25 -1.88 -18.62 4.56
CA LEU A 25 -1.90 -17.16 4.69
C LEU A 25 -0.58 -16.63 5.26
N LEU A 26 -0.05 -17.24 6.33
CA LEU A 26 1.24 -16.82 6.91
C LEU A 26 2.40 -17.01 5.92
N LEU A 27 2.46 -18.16 5.23
CA LEU A 27 3.50 -18.40 4.24
C LEU A 27 3.43 -17.43 3.07
N PHE A 28 2.22 -17.02 2.66
CA PHE A 28 2.02 -16.05 1.59
C PHE A 28 2.27 -14.61 2.04
N MET A 29 1.87 -14.28 3.29
CA MET A 29 2.05 -12.95 3.88
C MET A 29 3.52 -12.63 4.18
N LEU A 30 4.30 -13.63 4.62
CA LEU A 30 5.66 -13.40 5.09
C LEU A 30 6.57 -12.71 4.03
N PRO A 31 6.61 -13.15 2.76
CA PRO A 31 7.36 -12.41 1.73
C PRO A 31 6.83 -11.00 1.49
N ILE A 32 5.52 -10.77 1.62
CA ILE A 32 4.92 -9.42 1.49
C ILE A 32 5.37 -8.53 2.65
N PHE A 33 5.36 -9.06 3.87
CA PHE A 33 5.86 -8.35 5.06
C PHE A 33 7.34 -7.96 4.91
N ILE A 34 8.16 -8.92 4.48
CA ILE A 34 9.60 -8.68 4.23
C ILE A 34 9.78 -7.63 3.12
N SER A 35 8.97 -7.68 2.04
CA SER A 35 9.01 -6.68 0.97
C SER A 35 8.71 -5.27 1.50
N ASN A 36 7.67 -5.12 2.32
CA ASN A 36 7.31 -3.84 2.92
C ASN A 36 8.42 -3.31 3.84
N LEU A 37 9.03 -4.19 4.63
CA LEU A 37 10.15 -3.84 5.51
C LEU A 37 11.36 -3.35 4.70
N PHE A 38 11.76 -4.09 3.67
CA PHE A 38 12.88 -3.68 2.81
C PHE A 38 12.57 -2.40 2.02
N GLN A 39 11.34 -2.21 1.58
CA GLN A 39 10.92 -0.97 0.92
C GLN A 39 11.05 0.24 1.85
N GLN A 40 10.67 0.09 3.12
CA GLN A 40 10.82 1.15 4.12
C GLN A 40 12.30 1.43 4.44
N LEU A 41 13.11 0.38 4.53
CA LEU A 41 14.56 0.51 4.77
C LEU A 41 15.24 1.22 3.59
N TYR A 42 14.94 0.83 2.35
CA TYR A 42 15.57 1.47 1.19
C TYR A 42 15.15 2.95 1.05
N ASN A 43 13.89 3.30 1.30
CA ASN A 43 13.44 4.70 1.33
C ASN A 43 14.20 5.52 2.37
N THR A 44 14.51 4.91 3.52
CA THR A 44 15.30 5.55 4.57
C THR A 44 16.74 5.75 4.12
N VAL A 45 17.38 4.75 3.49
CA VAL A 45 18.74 4.83 2.97
C VAL A 45 18.86 5.89 1.87
N ASP A 46 17.90 5.93 0.93
CA ASP A 46 17.83 6.95 -0.11
C ASP A 46 17.79 8.37 0.48
N THR A 47 16.91 8.60 1.45
CA THR A 47 16.79 9.87 2.18
C THR A 47 18.13 10.22 2.91
N MET A 48 18.80 9.23 3.51
CA MET A 48 20.09 9.44 4.17
C MET A 48 21.19 9.78 3.17
N ILE A 49 21.24 9.17 2.00
CA ILE A 49 22.22 9.48 0.95
C ILE A 49 22.04 10.92 0.49
N VAL A 50 20.77 11.30 0.17
CA VAL A 50 20.46 12.67 -0.24
C VAL A 50 20.86 13.69 0.83
N GLY A 51 20.46 13.47 2.08
CA GLY A 51 20.76 14.38 3.19
C GLY A 51 22.25 14.53 3.46
N ASN A 52 23.00 13.42 3.44
CA ASN A 52 24.45 13.44 3.73
C ASN A 52 25.31 14.00 2.58
N VAL A 53 24.86 13.83 1.33
CA VAL A 53 25.67 14.25 0.15
C VAL A 53 25.26 15.62 -0.35
N LEU A 54 23.96 15.95 -0.37
CA LEU A 54 23.43 17.18 -0.92
C LEU A 54 23.02 18.21 0.15
N GLY A 55 22.89 17.77 1.41
CA GLY A 55 22.55 18.64 2.54
C GLY A 55 21.06 18.88 2.72
N ASP A 56 20.73 19.77 3.68
CA ASP A 56 19.38 20.00 4.18
C ASP A 56 18.43 20.62 3.15
N THR A 57 18.96 21.46 2.25
CA THR A 57 18.14 22.10 1.19
C THR A 57 17.58 21.08 0.21
N ALA A 58 18.40 20.11 -0.19
CA ALA A 58 17.96 19.02 -1.06
C ALA A 58 16.94 18.10 -0.36
N LEU A 59 17.15 17.85 0.93
CA LEU A 59 16.23 17.07 1.74
C LEU A 59 14.87 17.79 1.89
N ALA A 60 14.89 19.11 2.06
CA ALA A 60 13.69 19.94 2.09
C ALA A 60 12.93 19.92 0.75
N ALA A 61 13.66 19.93 -0.39
CA ALA A 61 13.07 19.84 -1.71
C ALA A 61 12.31 18.52 -1.91
N ILE A 62 12.90 17.39 -1.55
CA ILE A 62 12.23 16.07 -1.60
C ILE A 62 11.05 16.03 -0.62
N GLY A 63 11.25 16.54 0.60
CA GLY A 63 10.21 16.58 1.62
C GLY A 63 8.96 17.37 1.20
N SER A 64 9.14 18.50 0.50
CA SER A 64 8.04 19.31 -0.02
C SER A 64 7.19 18.56 -1.07
N CYS A 65 7.79 17.59 -1.77
CA CYS A 65 7.10 16.75 -2.74
C CYS A 65 6.37 15.55 -2.12
N GLY A 66 6.54 15.27 -0.82
CA GLY A 66 6.06 14.05 -0.16
C GLY A 66 4.58 13.79 -0.37
N SER A 67 3.72 14.79 -0.16
CA SER A 67 2.26 14.66 -0.34
C SER A 67 1.88 14.43 -1.81
N ILE A 68 2.57 15.08 -2.74
CA ILE A 68 2.35 14.91 -4.18
C ILE A 68 2.78 13.49 -4.59
N TYR A 69 3.94 13.04 -4.11
CA TYR A 69 4.44 11.69 -4.35
C TYR A 69 3.45 10.63 -3.83
N GLU A 70 2.95 10.77 -2.60
CA GLU A 70 1.95 9.86 -2.04
C GLU A 70 0.66 9.84 -2.85
N LEU A 71 0.22 10.98 -3.36
CA LEU A 71 -0.98 11.06 -4.18
C LEU A 71 -0.78 10.33 -5.52
N LEU A 72 0.29 10.65 -6.25
CA LEU A 72 0.57 10.07 -7.58
C LEU A 72 0.86 8.58 -7.50
N VAL A 73 1.81 8.20 -6.65
CA VAL A 73 2.24 6.81 -6.51
C VAL A 73 1.17 5.98 -5.81
N GLY A 74 0.53 6.52 -4.77
CA GLY A 74 -0.55 5.85 -4.05
C GLY A 74 -1.77 5.57 -4.93
N PHE A 75 -2.15 6.52 -5.79
CA PHE A 75 -3.21 6.31 -6.78
C PHE A 75 -2.85 5.20 -7.77
N GLY A 76 -1.63 5.24 -8.32
CA GLY A 76 -1.11 4.21 -9.22
C GLY A 76 -1.05 2.82 -8.58
N LEU A 77 -0.59 2.73 -7.32
CA LEU A 77 -0.59 1.50 -6.53
C LEU A 77 -2.01 0.97 -6.33
N GLY A 78 -2.96 1.85 -6.03
CA GLY A 78 -4.37 1.50 -5.89
C GLY A 78 -4.93 0.87 -7.17
N ILE A 79 -4.68 1.50 -8.33
CA ILE A 79 -5.08 0.96 -9.65
C ILE A 79 -4.47 -0.44 -9.84
N GLY A 80 -3.17 -0.61 -9.63
CA GLY A 80 -2.48 -1.90 -9.77
C GLY A 80 -3.07 -3.00 -8.88
N ASN A 81 -3.37 -2.68 -7.62
CA ASN A 81 -4.01 -3.59 -6.68
C ASN A 81 -5.43 -3.98 -7.12
N GLY A 82 -6.22 -3.03 -7.64
CA GLY A 82 -7.55 -3.30 -8.18
C GLY A 82 -7.53 -4.28 -9.34
N LEU A 83 -6.58 -4.11 -10.27
CA LEU A 83 -6.38 -5.03 -11.40
C LEU A 83 -5.94 -6.42 -10.93
N ALA A 84 -5.06 -6.49 -9.93
CA ALA A 84 -4.60 -7.76 -9.34
C ALA A 84 -5.72 -8.55 -8.65
N ILE A 85 -6.70 -7.86 -8.03
CA ILE A 85 -7.90 -8.48 -7.44
C ILE A 85 -8.70 -9.24 -8.51
N VAL A 86 -8.96 -8.61 -9.66
CA VAL A 86 -9.72 -9.25 -10.75
C VAL A 86 -8.92 -10.42 -11.33
N ALA A 87 -7.59 -10.28 -11.48
CA ALA A 87 -6.73 -11.38 -11.92
C ALA A 87 -6.72 -12.55 -10.93
N ALA A 88 -6.66 -12.29 -9.63
CA ALA A 88 -6.73 -13.33 -8.60
C ALA A 88 -8.07 -14.06 -8.59
N ARG A 89 -9.18 -13.37 -8.87
CA ARG A 89 -10.51 -13.96 -9.02
C ARG A 89 -10.58 -14.86 -10.26
N SER A 90 -10.08 -14.38 -11.39
CA SER A 90 -10.00 -15.17 -12.63
C SER A 90 -9.12 -16.42 -12.46
N TYR A 91 -8.02 -16.30 -11.74
CA TYR A 91 -7.17 -17.44 -11.39
C TYR A 91 -7.90 -18.44 -10.48
N GLY A 92 -8.62 -17.95 -9.47
CA GLY A 92 -9.44 -18.79 -8.58
C GLY A 92 -10.55 -19.55 -9.30
N ALA A 93 -11.16 -18.94 -10.32
CA ALA A 93 -12.16 -19.59 -11.18
C ALA A 93 -11.56 -20.69 -12.07
N GLN A 94 -10.24 -20.89 -12.09
CA GLN A 94 -9.52 -21.84 -12.96
C GLN A 94 -9.78 -21.62 -14.46
N ASP A 95 -10.22 -20.42 -14.83
CA ASP A 95 -10.46 -20.01 -16.21
C ASP A 95 -9.22 -19.31 -16.76
N HIS A 96 -8.39 -20.06 -17.47
CA HIS A 96 -7.14 -19.57 -18.02
C HIS A 96 -7.33 -18.56 -19.15
N ASP A 97 -8.41 -18.67 -19.92
CA ASP A 97 -8.73 -17.73 -21.00
C ASP A 97 -9.17 -16.37 -20.39
N LEU A 98 -10.04 -16.42 -19.40
CA LEU A 98 -10.45 -15.23 -18.64
C LEU A 98 -9.24 -14.57 -17.94
N LEU A 99 -8.34 -15.35 -17.34
CA LEU A 99 -7.12 -14.83 -16.71
C LEU A 99 -6.25 -14.09 -17.72
N LYS A 100 -5.98 -14.68 -18.89
CA LYS A 100 -5.19 -14.03 -19.96
C LYS A 100 -5.87 -12.76 -20.51
N LYS A 101 -7.21 -12.78 -20.66
CA LYS A 101 -7.99 -11.58 -21.02
C LYS A 101 -7.90 -10.51 -19.94
N THR A 102 -7.97 -10.90 -18.68
CA THR A 102 -7.79 -9.99 -17.52
C THR A 102 -6.41 -9.35 -17.55
N VAL A 103 -5.35 -10.13 -17.80
CA VAL A 103 -3.99 -9.58 -17.93
C VAL A 103 -3.89 -8.62 -19.10
N ALA A 104 -4.43 -8.98 -20.28
CA ALA A 104 -4.43 -8.12 -21.46
C ALA A 104 -5.18 -6.79 -21.20
N GLY A 105 -6.37 -6.86 -20.61
CA GLY A 105 -7.14 -5.67 -20.22
C GLY A 105 -6.43 -4.81 -19.18
N SER A 106 -5.73 -5.45 -18.22
CA SER A 106 -4.94 -4.76 -17.19
C SER A 106 -3.75 -4.00 -17.80
N LEU A 107 -3.08 -4.57 -18.79
CA LEU A 107 -1.99 -3.88 -19.52
C LEU A 107 -2.52 -2.63 -20.24
N VAL A 108 -3.68 -2.73 -20.89
CA VAL A 108 -4.29 -1.58 -21.60
C VAL A 108 -4.71 -0.49 -20.63
N ILE A 109 -5.46 -0.85 -19.57
CA ILE A 109 -5.92 0.13 -18.56
C ILE A 109 -4.72 0.76 -17.86
N GLY A 110 -3.71 -0.04 -17.50
CA GLY A 110 -2.51 0.46 -16.85
C GLY A 110 -1.71 1.42 -17.70
N LEU A 111 -1.56 1.13 -19.00
CA LEU A 111 -0.91 2.04 -19.94
C LEU A 111 -1.67 3.36 -20.05
N VAL A 112 -2.99 3.30 -20.24
CA VAL A 112 -3.83 4.50 -20.35
C VAL A 112 -3.79 5.31 -19.05
N ALA A 113 -3.95 4.65 -17.89
CA ALA A 113 -3.90 5.32 -16.59
C ALA A 113 -2.53 6.00 -16.35
N SER A 114 -1.42 5.31 -16.63
CA SER A 114 -0.08 5.89 -16.49
C SER A 114 0.12 7.09 -17.41
N LEU A 115 -0.31 7.02 -18.66
CA LEU A 115 -0.24 8.15 -19.58
C LEU A 115 -1.09 9.34 -19.13
N CYS A 116 -2.30 9.09 -18.60
CA CYS A 116 -3.15 10.15 -18.05
C CYS A 116 -2.52 10.80 -16.81
N ILE A 117 -1.93 10.01 -15.90
CA ILE A 117 -1.25 10.51 -14.69
C ILE A 117 -0.04 11.35 -15.13
N THR A 118 0.81 10.83 -16.00
CA THR A 118 1.99 11.56 -16.50
C THR A 118 1.60 12.87 -17.20
N LEU A 119 0.56 12.85 -18.04
CA LEU A 119 0.09 14.08 -18.69
C LEU A 119 -0.44 15.10 -17.67
N ALA A 120 -1.23 14.66 -16.69
CA ALA A 120 -1.73 15.51 -15.63
C ALA A 120 -0.59 16.08 -14.77
N GLY A 121 0.44 15.28 -14.49
CA GLY A 121 1.64 15.69 -13.76
C GLY A 121 2.45 16.73 -14.53
N VAL A 122 2.80 16.45 -15.79
CA VAL A 122 3.55 17.41 -16.62
C VAL A 122 2.87 18.78 -16.72
N LEU A 123 1.53 18.80 -16.78
CA LEU A 123 0.77 20.05 -16.86
C LEU A 123 0.52 20.72 -15.51
N GLY A 124 0.40 19.94 -14.43
CA GLY A 124 -0.12 20.40 -13.14
C GLY A 124 0.90 20.48 -12.01
N LEU A 125 2.05 19.81 -12.08
CA LEU A 125 2.99 19.73 -10.96
C LEU A 125 3.60 21.08 -10.57
N HIS A 126 4.01 21.89 -11.56
CA HIS A 126 4.59 23.19 -11.27
C HIS A 126 3.58 24.16 -10.63
N PRO A 127 2.34 24.36 -11.18
CA PRO A 127 1.32 25.15 -10.49
C PRO A 127 0.98 24.60 -9.10
N LEU A 128 0.95 23.26 -8.95
CA LEU A 128 0.63 22.63 -7.66
C LEU A 128 1.69 22.93 -6.59
N LEU A 129 2.98 22.88 -6.94
CA LEU A 129 4.07 23.26 -6.01
C LEU A 129 3.97 24.74 -5.59
N LEU A 130 3.59 25.63 -6.51
CA LEU A 130 3.34 27.03 -6.21
C LEU A 130 2.13 27.22 -5.28
N MET A 131 1.05 26.48 -5.50
CA MET A 131 -0.14 26.50 -4.62
C MET A 131 0.13 25.95 -3.21
N LEU A 132 1.15 25.11 -3.06
CA LEU A 132 1.60 24.58 -1.77
C LEU A 132 2.62 25.49 -1.08
N ASP A 133 2.82 26.73 -1.58
CA ASP A 133 3.76 27.71 -1.06
C ASP A 133 5.20 27.16 -0.92
N THR A 134 5.63 26.32 -1.89
CA THR A 134 7.00 25.78 -1.91
C THR A 134 7.99 26.95 -2.01
N PRO A 135 8.97 27.07 -1.10
CA PRO A 135 9.95 28.17 -1.13
C PRO A 135 10.70 28.24 -2.46
N ALA A 136 10.90 29.47 -2.98
CA ALA A 136 11.52 29.69 -4.29
C ALA A 136 12.94 29.07 -4.39
N GLU A 137 13.66 28.98 -3.27
CA GLU A 137 15.02 28.42 -3.17
C GLU A 137 15.08 26.94 -3.52
N ILE A 138 14.01 26.18 -3.25
CA ILE A 138 13.95 24.73 -3.46
C ILE A 138 12.97 24.33 -4.57
N LEU A 139 12.23 25.29 -5.15
CA LEU A 139 11.15 25.02 -6.10
C LEU A 139 11.64 24.28 -7.35
N ASP A 140 12.77 24.68 -7.93
CA ASP A 140 13.32 24.06 -9.14
C ASP A 140 13.77 22.61 -8.87
N ASP A 141 14.44 22.37 -7.76
CA ASP A 141 14.88 21.05 -7.34
C ASP A 141 13.69 20.13 -7.03
N ALA A 142 12.69 20.65 -6.30
CA ALA A 142 11.45 19.95 -6.02
C ALA A 142 10.70 19.56 -7.30
N TYR A 143 10.59 20.52 -8.24
CA TYR A 143 9.93 20.28 -9.52
C TYR A 143 10.67 19.25 -10.37
N ARG A 144 12.00 19.35 -10.50
CA ARG A 144 12.81 18.35 -11.24
C ARG A 144 12.71 16.95 -10.66
N TYR A 145 12.71 16.86 -9.33
CA TYR A 145 12.57 15.57 -8.63
C TYR A 145 11.22 14.94 -8.94
N ILE A 146 10.12 15.64 -8.64
CA ILE A 146 8.78 15.08 -8.76
C ILE A 146 8.36 14.85 -10.23
N LEU A 147 8.80 15.70 -11.15
CA LEU A 147 8.59 15.50 -12.58
C LEU A 147 9.31 14.25 -13.09
N THR A 148 10.54 13.97 -12.62
CA THR A 148 11.26 12.76 -12.98
C THR A 148 10.54 11.51 -12.46
N ILE A 149 9.99 11.55 -11.25
CA ILE A 149 9.14 10.49 -10.71
C ILE A 149 7.88 10.30 -11.56
N ASP A 150 7.21 11.39 -11.92
CA ASP A 150 5.98 11.35 -12.73
C ASP A 150 6.22 10.78 -14.13
N LEU A 151 7.30 11.15 -14.79
CA LEU A 151 7.73 10.53 -16.05
C LEU A 151 8.05 9.03 -15.91
N GLY A 152 8.46 8.61 -14.71
CA GLY A 152 8.69 7.21 -14.36
C GLY A 152 7.44 6.44 -13.89
N VAL A 153 6.28 7.06 -13.80
CA VAL A 153 5.05 6.43 -13.28
C VAL A 153 4.69 5.16 -14.03
N LEU A 154 4.86 5.12 -15.35
CA LEU A 154 4.62 3.91 -16.14
C LEU A 154 5.49 2.73 -15.68
N VAL A 155 6.75 2.97 -15.36
CA VAL A 155 7.68 1.93 -14.87
C VAL A 155 7.25 1.44 -13.49
N MET A 156 6.92 2.37 -12.59
CA MET A 156 6.44 2.04 -11.25
C MET A 156 5.14 1.26 -11.29
N PHE A 157 4.22 1.67 -12.15
CA PHE A 157 2.96 0.97 -12.36
C PHE A 157 3.20 -0.44 -12.94
N ALA A 158 4.06 -0.58 -13.95
CA ALA A 158 4.38 -1.87 -14.56
C ALA A 158 4.97 -2.85 -13.54
N TYR A 159 5.86 -2.39 -12.65
CA TYR A 159 6.37 -3.23 -11.55
C TYR A 159 5.25 -3.69 -10.63
N ASN A 160 4.39 -2.75 -10.17
CA ASN A 160 3.30 -3.06 -9.25
C ASN A 160 2.26 -4.00 -9.87
N LEU A 161 1.96 -3.82 -11.16
CA LEU A 161 1.07 -4.73 -11.90
C LEU A 161 1.69 -6.12 -12.01
N CYS A 162 2.94 -6.25 -12.43
CA CYS A 162 3.62 -7.56 -12.53
C CYS A 162 3.70 -8.25 -11.16
N ALA A 163 4.07 -7.52 -10.10
CA ALA A 163 4.11 -8.04 -8.75
C ALA A 163 2.70 -8.45 -8.25
N GLY A 164 1.68 -7.67 -8.58
CA GLY A 164 0.27 -7.96 -8.30
C GLY A 164 -0.21 -9.22 -9.01
N LEU A 165 0.11 -9.37 -10.29
CA LEU A 165 -0.22 -10.57 -11.09
C LEU A 165 0.46 -11.84 -10.58
N LEU A 166 1.73 -11.74 -10.17
CA LEU A 166 2.44 -12.86 -9.55
C LEU A 166 1.80 -13.24 -8.21
N ARG A 167 1.45 -12.25 -7.37
CA ARG A 167 0.69 -12.50 -6.13
C ARG A 167 -0.69 -13.10 -6.42
N ALA A 168 -1.37 -12.64 -7.47
CA ALA A 168 -2.69 -13.14 -7.86
C ALA A 168 -2.72 -14.66 -8.12
N ILE A 169 -1.61 -15.26 -8.55
CA ILE A 169 -1.45 -16.70 -8.74
C ILE A 169 -0.80 -17.42 -7.54
N GLY A 170 -0.65 -16.75 -6.40
CA GLY A 170 -0.08 -17.31 -5.17
C GLY A 170 1.44 -17.19 -5.03
N ASN A 171 2.13 -16.44 -5.91
CA ASN A 171 3.57 -16.22 -5.84
C ASN A 171 3.92 -14.87 -5.21
N SER A 172 4.18 -14.84 -3.92
CA SER A 172 4.63 -13.64 -3.20
C SER A 172 6.16 -13.54 -3.07
N VAL A 173 6.89 -14.64 -3.35
CA VAL A 173 8.34 -14.71 -3.17
C VAL A 173 9.09 -13.99 -4.30
N MET A 174 8.70 -14.21 -5.55
CA MET A 174 9.43 -13.62 -6.68
C MET A 174 9.36 -12.09 -6.72
N PRO A 175 8.22 -11.43 -6.46
CA PRO A 175 8.20 -9.96 -6.27
C PRO A 175 9.18 -9.47 -5.20
N LEU A 176 9.30 -10.19 -4.07
CA LEU A 176 10.30 -9.87 -3.03
C LEU A 176 11.72 -9.95 -3.57
N VAL A 177 12.07 -11.04 -4.27
CA VAL A 177 13.43 -11.21 -4.83
C VAL A 177 13.78 -10.07 -5.79
N PHE A 178 12.85 -9.69 -6.67
CA PHE A 178 13.09 -8.59 -7.62
C PHE A 178 13.18 -7.23 -6.92
N LEU A 179 12.39 -7.02 -5.86
CA LEU A 179 12.50 -5.84 -5.03
C LEU A 179 13.87 -5.74 -4.35
N LEU A 180 14.38 -6.84 -3.79
CA LEU A 180 15.70 -6.86 -3.15
C LEU A 180 16.82 -6.51 -4.13
N ILE A 181 16.77 -7.06 -5.35
CA ILE A 181 17.75 -6.75 -6.40
C ILE A 181 17.68 -5.26 -6.77
N SER A 182 16.46 -4.72 -6.99
CA SER A 182 16.31 -3.32 -7.36
C SER A 182 16.67 -2.37 -6.23
N SER A 183 16.37 -2.73 -4.97
CA SER A 183 16.76 -1.90 -3.81
C SER A 183 18.29 -1.81 -3.66
N GLY A 184 19.00 -2.92 -3.85
CA GLY A 184 20.46 -2.90 -3.87
C GLY A 184 21.02 -2.07 -5.02
N LEU A 185 20.44 -2.20 -6.22
CA LEU A 185 20.82 -1.41 -7.38
C LEU A 185 20.52 0.08 -7.17
N ASN A 186 19.37 0.42 -6.57
CA ASN A 186 19.00 1.81 -6.29
C ASN A 186 20.05 2.50 -5.42
N VAL A 187 20.49 1.89 -4.31
CA VAL A 187 21.56 2.44 -3.46
C VAL A 187 22.86 2.69 -4.23
N VAL A 188 23.25 1.76 -5.12
CA VAL A 188 24.45 1.93 -5.96
C VAL A 188 24.27 3.08 -6.94
N LEU A 189 23.10 3.20 -7.57
CA LEU A 189 22.79 4.27 -8.53
C LEU A 189 22.67 5.63 -7.83
N ASP A 190 22.14 5.71 -6.62
CA ASP A 190 22.09 6.94 -5.83
C ASP A 190 23.49 7.46 -5.56
N LEU A 191 24.39 6.60 -5.09
CA LEU A 191 25.79 6.97 -4.86
C LEU A 191 26.48 7.39 -6.16
N LEU A 192 26.18 6.73 -7.28
CA LEU A 192 26.76 7.08 -8.58
C LEU A 192 26.23 8.44 -9.09
N PHE A 193 24.92 8.62 -9.13
CA PHE A 193 24.29 9.81 -9.74
C PHE A 193 24.39 11.03 -8.84
N ILE A 194 24.22 10.85 -7.53
CA ILE A 194 24.26 11.95 -6.58
C ILE A 194 25.71 12.31 -6.22
N ALA A 195 26.50 11.33 -5.74
CA ALA A 195 27.82 11.63 -5.18
C ALA A 195 28.92 11.77 -6.25
N ARG A 196 28.87 11.01 -7.36
CA ARG A 196 29.92 11.06 -8.41
C ARG A 196 29.56 11.94 -9.59
N MET A 197 28.31 11.86 -10.07
CA MET A 197 27.90 12.60 -11.28
C MET A 197 27.33 13.99 -10.94
N GLY A 198 27.04 14.29 -9.68
CA GLY A 198 26.55 15.60 -9.25
C GLY A 198 25.16 15.97 -9.79
N MET A 199 24.30 14.98 -10.04
CA MET A 199 22.95 15.21 -10.60
C MET A 199 21.97 15.83 -9.61
N GLY A 200 22.39 16.13 -8.37
CA GLY A 200 21.52 16.68 -7.34
C GLY A 200 20.35 15.76 -6.99
N VAL A 201 19.25 16.34 -6.53
CA VAL A 201 18.03 15.59 -6.14
C VAL A 201 17.39 14.82 -7.30
N GLN A 202 17.56 15.29 -8.53
CA GLN A 202 17.09 14.60 -9.71
C GLN A 202 17.77 13.23 -9.88
N GLY A 203 19.04 13.10 -9.44
CA GLY A 203 19.76 11.84 -9.45
C GLY A 203 19.08 10.75 -8.65
N ALA A 204 18.52 11.05 -7.48
CA ALA A 204 17.74 10.13 -6.67
C ALA A 204 16.49 9.63 -7.41
N ALA A 205 15.73 10.55 -8.03
CA ALA A 205 14.55 10.18 -8.80
C ALA A 205 14.90 9.26 -9.99
N VAL A 206 15.96 9.59 -10.74
CA VAL A 206 16.46 8.78 -11.86
C VAL A 206 16.90 7.40 -11.40
N ALA A 207 17.63 7.30 -10.29
CA ALA A 207 18.07 6.03 -9.70
C ALA A 207 16.87 5.15 -9.33
N THR A 208 15.84 5.74 -8.72
CA THR A 208 14.59 5.05 -8.38
C THR A 208 13.87 4.51 -9.63
N VAL A 209 13.71 5.32 -10.66
CA VAL A 209 13.04 4.90 -11.90
C VAL A 209 13.83 3.80 -12.63
N ILE A 210 15.14 3.91 -12.72
CA ILE A 210 15.99 2.90 -13.38
C ILE A 210 15.98 1.59 -12.59
N SER A 211 16.16 1.62 -11.28
CA SER A 211 16.15 0.41 -10.46
C SER A 211 14.81 -0.32 -10.50
N GLN A 212 13.70 0.42 -10.49
CA GLN A 212 12.37 -0.16 -10.70
C GLN A 212 12.20 -0.71 -12.13
N GLY A 213 12.75 -0.04 -13.14
CA GLY A 213 12.79 -0.55 -14.53
C GLY A 213 13.48 -1.91 -14.63
N VAL A 214 14.57 -2.10 -13.93
CA VAL A 214 15.25 -3.41 -13.84
C VAL A 214 14.33 -4.46 -13.20
N SER A 215 13.61 -4.12 -12.13
CA SER A 215 12.60 -5.02 -11.53
C SER A 215 11.50 -5.40 -12.53
N VAL A 216 11.02 -4.45 -13.32
CA VAL A 216 10.01 -4.72 -14.38
C VAL A 216 10.55 -5.73 -15.37
N VAL A 217 11.77 -5.51 -15.89
CA VAL A 217 12.41 -6.43 -16.84
C VAL A 217 12.55 -7.84 -16.24
N LEU A 218 13.00 -7.94 -15.00
CA LEU A 218 13.15 -9.22 -14.29
C LEU A 218 11.78 -9.90 -14.10
N CYS A 219 10.74 -9.15 -13.71
CA CYS A 219 9.38 -9.68 -13.58
C CYS A 219 8.85 -10.21 -14.92
N ILE A 220 8.98 -9.43 -16.00
CA ILE A 220 8.50 -9.82 -17.33
C ILE A 220 9.27 -11.05 -17.82
N LEU A 221 10.59 -11.08 -17.67
CA LEU A 221 11.42 -12.21 -18.04
C LEU A 221 11.02 -13.48 -17.28
N TYR A 222 10.80 -13.37 -15.97
CA TYR A 222 10.33 -14.47 -15.15
C TYR A 222 8.94 -14.98 -15.58
N ILE A 223 7.99 -14.07 -15.84
CA ILE A 223 6.65 -14.42 -16.33
C ILE A 223 6.77 -15.14 -17.66
N PHE A 224 7.57 -14.58 -18.58
CA PHE A 224 7.77 -15.17 -19.91
C PHE A 224 8.38 -16.58 -19.88
N LEU A 225 9.38 -16.78 -19.02
CA LEU A 225 10.10 -18.07 -18.95
C LEU A 225 9.38 -19.12 -18.09
N ARG A 226 8.70 -18.71 -17.02
CA ARG A 226 8.22 -19.63 -15.98
C ARG A 226 6.70 -19.61 -15.77
N VAL A 227 6.00 -18.54 -16.12
CA VAL A 227 4.59 -18.34 -15.74
C VAL A 227 3.72 -18.04 -16.98
N LYS A 228 3.74 -18.98 -17.94
CA LYS A 228 3.05 -18.83 -19.23
C LYS A 228 1.54 -18.58 -19.10
N ILE A 229 0.93 -18.94 -17.97
CA ILE A 229 -0.48 -18.71 -17.68
C ILE A 229 -0.84 -17.22 -17.64
N LEU A 230 0.12 -16.35 -17.32
CA LEU A 230 -0.05 -14.88 -17.30
C LEU A 230 0.30 -14.22 -18.65
N LEU A 231 0.70 -14.97 -19.67
CA LEU A 231 1.06 -14.38 -20.97
C LEU A 231 -0.17 -14.34 -21.87
N PRO A 232 -0.69 -13.13 -22.18
CA PRO A 232 -1.77 -12.97 -23.13
C PRO A 232 -1.25 -13.15 -24.57
N GLU A 233 -2.04 -13.77 -25.42
CA GLU A 233 -1.87 -13.84 -26.85
C GLU A 233 -2.67 -12.74 -27.55
N LYS A 234 -2.46 -12.50 -28.85
CA LYS A 234 -3.18 -11.44 -29.59
C LYS A 234 -4.70 -11.53 -29.48
N GLN A 235 -5.24 -12.76 -29.43
CA GLN A 235 -6.69 -13.00 -29.28
C GLN A 235 -7.26 -12.52 -27.96
N HIS A 236 -6.45 -12.56 -26.88
CA HIS A 236 -6.88 -12.15 -25.53
C HIS A 236 -7.01 -10.63 -25.37
N PHE A 237 -6.46 -9.82 -26.29
CA PHE A 237 -6.68 -8.37 -26.31
C PHE A 237 -8.09 -7.97 -26.81
N ARG A 238 -8.85 -8.93 -27.35
CA ARG A 238 -10.28 -8.73 -27.63
C ARG A 238 -11.09 -8.95 -26.35
N VAL A 239 -10.94 -8.02 -25.41
CA VAL A 239 -11.63 -8.04 -24.12
C VAL A 239 -13.06 -7.51 -24.32
N GLY A 240 -14.04 -8.22 -23.75
CA GLY A 240 -15.44 -7.75 -23.78
C GLY A 240 -15.64 -6.50 -22.89
N SER A 241 -16.61 -5.65 -23.26
CA SER A 241 -16.90 -4.40 -22.54
C SER A 241 -17.18 -4.60 -21.05
N HIS A 242 -17.84 -5.70 -20.69
CA HIS A 242 -18.12 -6.04 -19.29
C HIS A 242 -16.85 -6.23 -18.47
N LEU A 243 -15.85 -6.98 -18.98
CA LEU A 243 -14.60 -7.19 -18.28
C LEU A 243 -13.76 -5.90 -18.20
N TYR A 244 -13.75 -5.08 -19.29
CA TYR A 244 -13.12 -3.75 -19.23
C TYR A 244 -13.75 -2.86 -18.17
N TRP A 245 -15.08 -2.86 -18.08
CA TRP A 245 -15.78 -2.08 -17.04
C TRP A 245 -15.48 -2.60 -15.63
N GLU A 246 -15.38 -3.92 -15.47
CA GLU A 246 -15.00 -4.52 -14.18
C GLU A 246 -13.59 -4.10 -13.78
N LEU A 247 -12.61 -4.25 -14.66
CA LEU A 247 -11.22 -3.85 -14.44
C LEU A 247 -11.10 -2.36 -14.13
N PHE A 248 -11.73 -1.52 -14.94
CA PHE A 248 -11.70 -0.06 -14.78
C PHE A 248 -12.34 0.36 -13.45
N SER A 249 -13.56 -0.10 -13.18
CA SER A 249 -14.28 0.32 -11.97
C SER A 249 -13.62 -0.19 -10.69
N GLN A 250 -13.03 -1.39 -10.70
CA GLN A 250 -12.28 -1.93 -9.57
C GLN A 250 -10.98 -1.15 -9.32
N SER A 251 -10.24 -0.85 -10.38
CA SER A 251 -8.99 -0.11 -10.28
C SER A 251 -9.19 1.34 -9.85
N ILE A 252 -10.17 2.03 -10.41
CA ILE A 252 -10.51 3.41 -10.02
C ILE A 252 -10.99 3.47 -8.57
N SER A 253 -11.83 2.52 -8.13
CA SER A 253 -12.26 2.45 -6.73
C SER A 253 -11.08 2.36 -5.77
N MET A 254 -10.12 1.48 -6.05
CA MET A 254 -8.92 1.31 -5.22
C MET A 254 -7.99 2.53 -5.29
N GLY A 255 -7.82 3.13 -6.46
CA GLY A 255 -7.03 4.35 -6.64
C GLY A 255 -7.63 5.53 -5.85
N LEU A 256 -8.93 5.78 -6.00
CA LEU A 256 -9.64 6.82 -5.26
C LEU A 256 -9.60 6.59 -3.74
N MET A 257 -9.76 5.33 -3.30
CA MET A 257 -9.64 4.97 -1.90
C MET A 257 -8.27 5.39 -1.34
N SER A 258 -7.19 5.09 -2.03
CA SER A 258 -5.83 5.49 -1.62
C SER A 258 -5.68 7.02 -1.57
N SER A 259 -6.17 7.73 -2.59
CA SER A 259 -6.11 9.19 -2.64
C SER A 259 -6.90 9.86 -1.52
N ILE A 260 -8.09 9.36 -1.20
CA ILE A 260 -8.92 9.89 -0.10
C ILE A 260 -8.24 9.69 1.26
N VAL A 261 -7.61 8.53 1.47
CA VAL A 261 -6.85 8.25 2.69
C VAL A 261 -5.65 9.19 2.82
N SER A 262 -4.89 9.41 1.73
CA SER A 262 -3.77 10.35 1.69
C SER A 262 -4.24 11.79 1.97
N ALA A 263 -5.33 12.22 1.35
CA ALA A 263 -5.92 13.55 1.63
C ALA A 263 -6.32 13.70 3.11
N GLY A 264 -6.90 12.66 3.70
CA GLY A 264 -7.22 12.65 5.13
C GLY A 264 -5.98 12.78 6.03
N SER A 265 -4.85 12.20 5.63
CA SER A 265 -3.57 12.35 6.36
C SER A 265 -3.03 13.77 6.29
N VAL A 266 -3.15 14.45 5.13
CA VAL A 266 -2.78 15.87 4.97
C VAL A 266 -3.64 16.76 5.86
N VAL A 267 -4.96 16.53 5.89
CA VAL A 267 -5.90 17.28 6.75
C VAL A 267 -5.52 17.14 8.23
N LEU A 268 -5.24 15.92 8.69
CA LEU A 268 -4.84 15.69 10.07
C LEU A 268 -3.50 16.36 10.40
N GLN A 269 -2.53 16.29 9.48
CA GLN A 269 -1.22 16.95 9.64
C GLN A 269 -1.37 18.47 9.78
N TYR A 270 -2.28 19.09 9.00
CA TYR A 270 -2.58 20.52 9.16
C TYR A 270 -3.04 20.86 10.59
N GLY A 271 -3.94 20.05 11.17
CA GLY A 271 -4.36 20.22 12.55
C GLY A 271 -3.23 20.06 13.57
N ILE A 272 -2.30 19.14 13.33
CA ILE A 272 -1.15 18.88 14.21
C ILE A 272 -0.14 20.02 14.15
N ASN A 273 0.06 20.64 12.98
CA ASN A 273 1.01 21.73 12.79
C ASN A 273 0.69 22.96 13.68
N GLY A 274 -0.58 23.15 14.03
CA GLY A 274 -1.01 24.19 14.96
C GLY A 274 -0.66 23.96 16.44
N LEU A 275 -0.15 22.76 16.81
CA LEU A 275 0.11 22.39 18.22
C LEU A 275 1.54 22.66 18.69
N GLY A 276 2.42 23.15 17.81
CA GLY A 276 3.79 23.53 18.13
C GLY A 276 4.84 22.46 17.78
N THR A 277 6.07 22.91 17.62
CA THR A 277 7.19 22.13 17.04
C THR A 277 7.55 20.87 17.83
N LEU A 278 7.53 20.93 19.16
CA LEU A 278 7.85 19.77 20.01
C LEU A 278 6.78 18.67 19.90
N VAL A 279 5.49 19.07 19.78
CA VAL A 279 4.38 18.12 19.57
C VAL A 279 4.52 17.45 18.19
N ILE A 280 4.82 18.24 17.16
CA ILE A 280 5.07 17.72 15.80
C ILE A 280 6.22 16.73 15.80
N ALA A 281 7.33 17.02 16.49
CA ALA A 281 8.49 16.12 16.57
C ALA A 281 8.13 14.79 17.23
N GLY A 282 7.43 14.81 18.37
CA GLY A 282 6.97 13.61 19.07
C GLY A 282 6.00 12.78 18.22
N HIS A 283 5.04 13.45 17.57
CA HIS A 283 4.09 12.80 16.66
C HIS A 283 4.78 12.15 15.47
N THR A 284 5.72 12.84 14.84
CA THR A 284 6.47 12.32 13.67
C THR A 284 7.26 11.06 14.04
N ALA A 285 7.94 11.05 15.19
CA ALA A 285 8.63 9.86 15.68
C ALA A 285 7.66 8.71 15.94
N ALA A 286 6.52 9.00 16.60
CA ALA A 286 5.48 8.02 16.85
C ALA A 286 4.88 7.46 15.55
N ARG A 287 4.64 8.27 14.52
CA ARG A 287 4.14 7.83 13.20
C ARG A 287 5.11 6.91 12.49
N LYS A 288 6.42 7.16 12.57
CA LYS A 288 7.43 6.22 12.03
C LYS A 288 7.34 4.87 12.73
N LEU A 289 7.28 4.85 14.07
CA LEU A 289 7.13 3.61 14.85
C LEU A 289 5.81 2.90 14.55
N PHE A 290 4.72 3.66 14.46
CA PHE A 290 3.41 3.15 14.05
C PHE A 290 3.47 2.44 12.70
N SER A 291 4.14 3.02 11.71
CA SER A 291 4.29 2.41 10.38
C SER A 291 4.98 1.05 10.46
N PHE A 292 6.05 0.91 11.26
CA PHE A 292 6.73 -0.37 11.45
C PHE A 292 5.87 -1.40 12.19
N THR A 293 5.20 -0.98 13.26
CA THR A 293 4.42 -1.89 14.12
C THR A 293 3.12 -2.36 13.47
N THR A 294 2.59 -1.62 12.50
CA THR A 294 1.39 -2.01 11.74
C THR A 294 1.71 -2.78 10.45
N MET A 295 2.97 -2.88 10.03
CA MET A 295 3.36 -3.65 8.83
C MET A 295 2.84 -5.10 8.81
N PRO A 296 2.87 -5.88 9.92
CA PRO A 296 2.31 -7.23 9.91
C PRO A 296 0.82 -7.25 9.58
N VAL A 297 0.07 -6.26 10.08
CA VAL A 297 -1.37 -6.11 9.82
C VAL A 297 -1.63 -5.76 8.37
N MET A 298 -0.85 -4.82 7.80
CA MET A 298 -0.92 -4.43 6.39
C MET A 298 -0.59 -5.58 5.44
N ALA A 299 0.45 -6.35 5.76
CA ALA A 299 0.84 -7.52 4.96
C ALA A 299 -0.23 -8.61 4.99
N MET A 300 -0.85 -8.86 6.14
CA MET A 300 -1.96 -9.81 6.27
C MET A 300 -3.20 -9.33 5.50
N ALA A 301 -3.51 -8.04 5.53
CA ALA A 301 -4.62 -7.47 4.75
C ALA A 301 -4.39 -7.62 3.23
N SER A 302 -3.15 -7.44 2.75
CA SER A 302 -2.79 -7.69 1.36
C SER A 302 -2.92 -9.18 1.00
N ALA A 303 -2.48 -10.08 1.87
CA ALA A 303 -2.64 -11.52 1.70
C ALA A 303 -4.12 -11.93 1.70
N CYS A 304 -4.93 -11.31 2.57
CA CYS A 304 -6.38 -11.47 2.63
C CYS A 304 -7.03 -11.14 1.28
N SER A 305 -6.62 -10.05 0.64
CA SER A 305 -7.14 -9.65 -0.68
C SER A 305 -6.98 -10.77 -1.71
N THR A 306 -5.78 -11.33 -1.85
CA THR A 306 -5.53 -12.45 -2.78
C THR A 306 -6.29 -13.71 -2.38
N PHE A 307 -6.29 -14.05 -1.09
CA PHE A 307 -6.99 -15.22 -0.56
C PHE A 307 -8.49 -15.15 -0.86
N VAL A 308 -9.14 -14.03 -0.53
CA VAL A 308 -10.58 -13.86 -0.75
C VAL A 308 -10.90 -13.83 -2.24
N SER A 309 -10.08 -13.15 -3.06
CA SER A 309 -10.28 -13.09 -4.52
C SER A 309 -10.23 -14.50 -5.14
N GLN A 310 -9.23 -15.31 -4.81
CA GLN A 310 -9.10 -16.66 -5.34
C GLN A 310 -10.26 -17.57 -4.88
N ASN A 311 -10.63 -17.49 -3.61
CA ASN A 311 -11.72 -18.32 -3.07
C ASN A 311 -13.11 -17.83 -3.54
N CYS A 312 -13.27 -16.55 -3.83
CA CYS A 312 -14.44 -16.01 -4.50
C CYS A 312 -14.57 -16.58 -5.93
N GLY A 313 -13.48 -16.54 -6.71
CA GLY A 313 -13.43 -17.14 -8.04
C GLY A 313 -13.69 -18.65 -8.03
N ALA A 314 -13.17 -19.37 -7.03
CA ALA A 314 -13.40 -20.81 -6.83
C ALA A 314 -14.77 -21.13 -6.23
N ASN A 315 -15.65 -20.17 -6.00
CA ASN A 315 -16.97 -20.32 -5.38
C ASN A 315 -16.93 -21.05 -4.02
N GLN A 316 -15.99 -20.63 -3.13
CA GLN A 316 -15.79 -21.22 -1.81
C GLN A 316 -16.12 -20.24 -0.65
N PRO A 317 -17.40 -19.88 -0.43
CA PRO A 317 -17.79 -18.89 0.59
C PRO A 317 -17.47 -19.32 2.01
N GLU A 318 -17.55 -20.64 2.32
CA GLU A 318 -17.22 -21.16 3.64
C GLU A 318 -15.74 -20.97 3.99
N ARG A 319 -14.88 -21.14 2.98
CA ARG A 319 -13.44 -20.94 3.15
C ARG A 319 -13.12 -19.46 3.38
N VAL A 320 -13.81 -18.55 2.68
CA VAL A 320 -13.74 -17.12 2.92
C VAL A 320 -14.14 -16.79 4.36
N ARG A 321 -15.28 -17.31 4.85
CA ARG A 321 -15.73 -17.09 6.25
C ARG A 321 -14.71 -17.55 7.28
N LYS A 322 -14.16 -18.76 7.10
CA LYS A 322 -13.12 -19.29 8.00
C LYS A 322 -11.87 -18.43 7.96
N GLY A 323 -11.38 -18.10 6.77
CA GLY A 323 -10.19 -17.26 6.61
C GLY A 323 -10.34 -15.89 7.27
N MET A 324 -11.48 -15.23 7.11
CA MET A 324 -11.73 -13.93 7.75
C MET A 324 -11.72 -14.02 9.28
N LYS A 325 -12.23 -15.12 9.87
CA LYS A 325 -12.14 -15.36 11.33
C LYS A 325 -10.69 -15.55 11.79
N GLU A 326 -9.89 -16.32 11.04
CA GLU A 326 -8.48 -16.54 11.35
C GLU A 326 -7.65 -15.26 11.21
N ILE A 327 -7.95 -14.41 10.22
CA ILE A 327 -7.32 -13.10 10.05
C ILE A 327 -7.71 -12.14 11.18
N ALA A 328 -8.98 -12.15 11.62
CA ALA A 328 -9.41 -11.36 12.77
C ALA A 328 -8.67 -11.79 14.05
N LEU A 329 -8.54 -13.10 14.30
CA LEU A 329 -7.76 -13.62 15.42
C LEU A 329 -6.27 -13.22 15.32
N TYR A 330 -5.67 -13.31 14.14
CA TYR A 330 -4.30 -12.82 13.91
C TYR A 330 -4.15 -11.34 14.26
N SER A 331 -5.13 -10.51 13.88
CA SER A 331 -5.11 -9.08 14.19
C SER A 331 -5.16 -8.81 15.70
N VAL A 332 -5.90 -9.63 16.45
CA VAL A 332 -5.90 -9.57 17.93
C VAL A 332 -4.53 -9.97 18.49
N VAL A 333 -3.92 -11.05 17.99
CA VAL A 333 -2.59 -11.47 18.44
C VAL A 333 -1.55 -10.39 18.17
N VAL A 334 -1.55 -9.78 16.98
CA VAL A 334 -0.64 -8.67 16.66
C VAL A 334 -0.87 -7.46 17.57
N ALA A 335 -2.12 -7.12 17.89
CA ALA A 335 -2.44 -6.04 18.81
C ALA A 335 -1.92 -6.32 20.22
N VAL A 336 -2.10 -7.54 20.74
CA VAL A 336 -1.58 -7.94 22.06
C VAL A 336 -0.05 -7.84 22.09
N LEU A 337 0.64 -8.32 21.07
CA LEU A 337 2.10 -8.21 20.96
C LEU A 337 2.54 -6.75 20.87
N ALA A 338 1.83 -5.91 20.12
CA ALA A 338 2.12 -4.48 20.02
C ALA A 338 1.89 -3.76 21.38
N ILE A 339 0.81 -4.05 22.08
CA ILE A 339 0.55 -3.51 23.43
C ILE A 339 1.73 -3.85 24.35
N PHE A 340 2.14 -5.12 24.37
CA PHE A 340 3.23 -5.57 25.22
C PHE A 340 4.55 -4.87 24.88
N LEU A 341 4.86 -4.75 23.58
CA LEU A 341 6.05 -4.05 23.09
C LEU A 341 6.05 -2.57 23.47
N MET A 342 4.89 -1.89 23.34
CA MET A 342 4.77 -0.47 23.69
C MET A 342 4.84 -0.25 25.20
N GLN A 343 4.24 -1.12 26.00
CA GLN A 343 4.34 -1.04 27.48
C GLN A 343 5.79 -1.18 27.98
N LEU A 344 6.60 -2.01 27.30
CA LEU A 344 7.99 -2.22 27.68
C LEU A 344 8.91 -1.07 27.30
N GLY A 345 8.60 -0.32 26.22
CA GLY A 345 9.61 0.58 25.71
C GLY A 345 9.16 1.70 24.78
N ALA A 346 7.91 2.14 24.80
CA ALA A 346 7.44 3.18 23.89
C ALA A 346 8.27 4.47 23.97
N GLU A 347 8.56 4.94 25.17
CA GLU A 347 9.36 6.15 25.38
C GLU A 347 10.80 5.99 24.88
N TRP A 348 11.43 4.84 25.17
CA TRP A 348 12.77 4.51 24.68
C TRP A 348 12.82 4.45 23.14
N MET A 349 11.81 3.83 22.52
CA MET A 349 11.71 3.76 21.06
C MET A 349 11.52 5.16 20.44
N VAL A 350 10.66 6.00 21.05
CA VAL A 350 10.48 7.39 20.60
C VAL A 350 11.79 8.17 20.71
N ARG A 351 12.52 8.02 21.83
CA ARG A 351 13.84 8.64 22.02
C ARG A 351 14.84 8.19 20.95
N LEU A 352 14.87 6.90 20.63
CA LEU A 352 15.77 6.36 19.60
C LEU A 352 15.48 6.94 18.21
N ILE A 353 14.21 7.11 17.86
CA ILE A 353 13.80 7.62 16.53
C ILE A 353 13.91 9.15 16.45
N SER A 354 13.53 9.87 17.51
CA SER A 354 13.54 11.34 17.52
C SER A 354 14.93 11.92 17.79
N GLY A 355 15.82 11.17 18.46
CA GLY A 355 17.10 11.68 18.98
C GLY A 355 16.93 12.73 20.08
N SER A 356 15.68 13.01 20.53
CA SER A 356 15.35 14.06 21.49
C SER A 356 15.38 13.53 22.93
N SER A 357 15.74 14.42 23.85
CA SER A 357 15.61 14.20 25.30
C SER A 357 14.50 15.07 25.94
N GLU A 358 13.79 15.85 25.11
CA GLU A 358 12.69 16.71 25.55
C GLU A 358 11.50 15.89 26.03
N SER A 359 11.04 16.14 27.27
CA SER A 359 9.95 15.39 27.90
C SER A 359 8.67 15.45 27.07
N VAL A 360 8.35 16.60 26.48
CA VAL A 360 7.15 16.82 25.66
C VAL A 360 7.18 15.91 24.43
N VAL A 361 8.33 15.75 23.77
CA VAL A 361 8.51 14.88 22.58
C VAL A 361 8.31 13.42 22.95
N LEU A 362 8.98 12.98 24.04
CA LEU A 362 8.96 11.60 24.48
C LEU A 362 7.59 11.17 25.00
N GLU A 363 6.97 12.00 25.86
CA GLU A 363 5.65 11.73 26.43
C GLU A 363 4.55 11.68 25.36
N ASN A 364 4.48 12.67 24.48
CA ASN A 364 3.46 12.70 23.44
C ASN A 364 3.62 11.54 22.47
N GLY A 365 4.84 11.22 22.04
CA GLY A 365 5.11 10.08 21.17
C GLY A 365 4.75 8.74 21.81
N ALA A 366 5.15 8.53 23.07
CA ALA A 366 4.83 7.32 23.81
C ALA A 366 3.32 7.17 24.05
N ARG A 367 2.64 8.24 24.46
CA ARG A 367 1.18 8.25 24.65
C ARG A 367 0.44 7.90 23.36
N TYR A 368 0.85 8.46 22.22
CA TYR A 368 0.26 8.11 20.93
C TYR A 368 0.34 6.60 20.68
N LEU A 369 1.51 5.99 20.84
CA LEU A 369 1.73 4.56 20.61
C LEU A 369 0.94 3.68 21.59
N LEU A 370 0.98 4.01 22.89
CA LEU A 370 0.30 3.26 23.94
C LEU A 370 -1.22 3.26 23.76
N TRP A 371 -1.81 4.39 23.37
CA TRP A 371 -3.25 4.51 23.16
C TRP A 371 -3.72 3.92 21.82
N ASN A 372 -2.87 3.89 20.80
CA ASN A 372 -3.23 3.33 19.48
C ASN A 372 -3.03 1.80 19.42
N ALA A 373 -2.06 1.24 20.13
CA ALA A 373 -1.74 -0.19 20.07
C ALA A 373 -2.94 -1.13 20.32
N PRO A 374 -3.83 -0.91 21.29
CA PRO A 374 -5.02 -1.74 21.49
C PRO A 374 -5.95 -1.79 20.26
N PHE A 375 -5.99 -0.71 19.48
CA PHE A 375 -6.84 -0.59 18.30
C PHE A 375 -6.23 -1.19 17.04
N TYR A 376 -5.02 -1.77 17.09
CA TYR A 376 -4.46 -2.51 15.95
C TYR A 376 -5.29 -3.74 15.60
N SER A 377 -6.01 -4.33 16.55
CA SER A 377 -6.99 -5.38 16.26
C SER A 377 -8.15 -4.84 15.42
N VAL A 378 -8.67 -3.66 15.75
CA VAL A 378 -9.72 -2.99 14.99
C VAL A 378 -9.21 -2.60 13.60
N LEU A 379 -8.01 -2.03 13.53
CA LEU A 379 -7.35 -1.68 12.26
C LEU A 379 -7.18 -2.92 11.35
N GLY A 380 -6.76 -4.04 11.94
CA GLY A 380 -6.59 -5.29 11.19
C GLY A 380 -7.89 -5.84 10.63
N VAL A 381 -8.95 -5.86 11.45
CA VAL A 381 -10.29 -6.26 11.01
C VAL A 381 -10.83 -5.31 9.93
N LEU A 382 -10.65 -4.00 10.12
CA LEU A 382 -11.05 -2.97 9.17
C LEU A 382 -10.39 -3.19 7.81
N LEU A 383 -9.06 -3.30 7.78
CA LEU A 383 -8.29 -3.46 6.54
C LEU A 383 -8.61 -4.79 5.85
N ALA A 384 -8.66 -5.89 6.61
CA ALA A 384 -9.02 -7.20 6.07
C ALA A 384 -10.42 -7.20 5.48
N THR A 385 -11.41 -6.61 6.16
CA THR A 385 -12.80 -6.54 5.68
C THR A 385 -12.92 -5.63 4.47
N ARG A 386 -12.21 -4.49 4.45
CA ARG A 386 -12.15 -3.58 3.31
C ARG A 386 -11.64 -4.29 2.06
N TYR A 387 -10.49 -4.97 2.16
CA TYR A 387 -9.92 -5.72 1.04
C TYR A 387 -10.75 -6.96 0.67
N ALA A 388 -11.37 -7.63 1.64
CA ALA A 388 -12.28 -8.74 1.36
C ALA A 388 -13.49 -8.30 0.53
N LEU A 389 -14.15 -7.20 0.89
CA LEU A 389 -15.27 -6.64 0.13
C LEU A 389 -14.85 -6.23 -1.28
N GLN A 390 -13.68 -5.59 -1.44
CA GLN A 390 -13.10 -5.30 -2.76
C GLN A 390 -12.92 -6.61 -3.57
N SER A 391 -12.41 -7.65 -2.94
CA SER A 391 -12.17 -8.95 -3.55
C SER A 391 -13.46 -9.68 -3.94
N LEU A 392 -14.55 -9.44 -3.22
CA LEU A 392 -15.90 -9.92 -3.54
C LEU A 392 -16.59 -9.11 -4.66
N GLY A 393 -15.93 -8.06 -5.17
CA GLY A 393 -16.47 -7.23 -6.26
C GLY A 393 -17.24 -6.01 -5.79
N GLN A 394 -17.32 -5.77 -4.49
CA GLN A 394 -17.89 -4.54 -3.94
C GLN A 394 -16.92 -3.38 -4.18
N LYS A 395 -17.34 -2.37 -4.93
CA LYS A 395 -16.46 -1.26 -5.34
C LYS A 395 -16.75 0.02 -4.57
N VAL A 396 -18.03 0.32 -4.40
CA VAL A 396 -18.52 1.57 -3.81
C VAL A 396 -18.50 1.53 -2.27
N LEU A 397 -18.95 0.42 -1.66
CA LEU A 397 -19.08 0.32 -0.21
C LEU A 397 -17.71 0.41 0.51
N PRO A 398 -16.63 -0.27 0.06
CA PRO A 398 -15.30 -0.06 0.64
C PRO A 398 -14.76 1.35 0.42
N LEU A 399 -15.02 1.97 -0.74
CA LEU A 399 -14.64 3.35 -1.03
C LEU A 399 -15.31 4.32 -0.04
N PHE A 400 -16.59 4.08 0.30
CA PHE A 400 -17.33 4.92 1.25
C PHE A 400 -16.68 4.91 2.65
N SER A 401 -16.02 3.81 3.05
CA SER A 401 -15.26 3.78 4.30
C SER A 401 -14.12 4.80 4.33
N SER A 402 -13.47 5.08 3.19
CA SER A 402 -12.43 6.12 3.10
C SER A 402 -13.01 7.53 3.20
N VAL A 403 -14.24 7.72 2.73
CA VAL A 403 -14.97 8.98 2.93
C VAL A 403 -15.27 9.20 4.41
N ILE A 404 -15.68 8.14 5.14
CA ILE A 404 -15.87 8.21 6.60
C ILE A 404 -14.55 8.63 7.27
N GLU A 405 -13.42 8.10 6.83
CA GLU A 405 -12.10 8.46 7.36
C GLU A 405 -11.78 9.94 7.14
N LEU A 406 -11.94 10.43 5.91
CA LEU A 406 -11.68 11.82 5.56
C LEU A 406 -12.58 12.78 6.35
N VAL A 407 -13.88 12.53 6.35
CA VAL A 407 -14.87 13.35 7.09
C VAL A 407 -14.57 13.32 8.58
N GLY A 408 -14.26 12.14 9.14
CA GLY A 408 -13.88 12.00 10.54
C GLY A 408 -12.65 12.86 10.89
N LYS A 409 -11.59 12.81 10.07
CA LYS A 409 -10.39 13.62 10.27
C LYS A 409 -10.68 15.12 10.18
N ILE A 410 -11.52 15.56 9.21
CA ILE A 410 -11.96 16.96 9.10
C ILE A 410 -12.71 17.38 10.39
N VAL A 411 -13.63 16.57 10.87
CA VAL A 411 -14.39 16.85 12.12
C VAL A 411 -13.45 16.98 13.31
N PHE A 412 -12.48 16.07 13.44
CA PHE A 412 -11.48 16.15 14.52
C PHE A 412 -10.64 17.41 14.45
N VAL A 413 -10.16 17.77 13.25
CA VAL A 413 -9.33 18.98 13.06
C VAL A 413 -10.11 20.25 13.37
N LEU A 414 -11.36 20.35 12.96
CA LEU A 414 -12.17 21.57 13.15
C LEU A 414 -12.75 21.73 14.56
N PHE A 415 -13.15 20.63 15.20
CA PHE A 415 -13.94 20.72 16.44
C PHE A 415 -13.25 20.15 17.68
N PHE A 416 -12.41 19.12 17.53
CA PHE A 416 -11.82 18.44 18.68
C PHE A 416 -10.39 18.88 18.97
N ILE A 417 -9.54 19.05 17.96
CA ILE A 417 -8.15 19.50 18.15
C ILE A 417 -8.09 20.89 18.79
N PRO A 418 -8.91 21.90 18.42
CA PRO A 418 -8.90 23.19 19.09
C PRO A 418 -9.27 23.15 20.58
N LYS A 419 -10.03 22.13 21.01
CA LYS A 419 -10.49 22.00 22.42
C LYS A 419 -9.59 21.09 23.26
N PHE A 420 -9.09 20.01 22.68
CA PHE A 420 -8.39 18.93 23.39
C PHE A 420 -6.93 18.78 22.98
N ALA A 421 -6.45 19.63 22.10
CA ALA A 421 -5.09 19.63 21.57
C ALA A 421 -4.62 18.24 21.14
N TYR A 422 -3.43 17.81 21.55
CA TYR A 422 -2.84 16.55 21.13
C TYR A 422 -3.62 15.30 21.61
N ASN A 423 -4.42 15.38 22.65
CA ASN A 423 -5.30 14.29 23.08
C ASN A 423 -6.33 13.94 21.99
N ALA A 424 -6.85 14.95 21.27
CA ALA A 424 -7.73 14.70 20.14
C ALA A 424 -7.00 14.01 18.98
N VAL A 425 -5.74 14.36 18.73
CA VAL A 425 -4.92 13.69 17.70
C VAL A 425 -4.73 12.22 18.03
N ILE A 426 -4.41 11.88 19.29
CA ILE A 426 -4.22 10.50 19.75
C ILE A 426 -5.48 9.66 19.51
N LEU A 427 -6.67 10.19 19.80
CA LEU A 427 -7.94 9.48 19.71
C LEU A 427 -8.58 9.51 18.32
N CYS A 428 -8.12 10.39 17.44
CA CYS A 428 -8.71 10.61 16.12
C CYS A 428 -8.80 9.30 15.32
N GLU A 429 -7.67 8.68 15.04
CA GLU A 429 -7.62 7.47 14.22
C GLU A 429 -8.31 6.27 14.89
N PRO A 430 -8.08 5.94 16.18
CA PRO A 430 -8.80 4.86 16.86
C PRO A 430 -10.32 4.95 16.80
N ILE A 431 -10.88 6.13 17.03
CA ILE A 431 -12.33 6.34 16.98
C ILE A 431 -12.84 6.14 15.56
N ILE A 432 -12.18 6.74 14.58
CA ILE A 432 -12.56 6.61 13.16
C ILE A 432 -12.49 5.15 12.72
N TRP A 433 -11.43 4.41 13.11
CA TRP A 433 -11.30 2.97 12.79
C TRP A 433 -12.45 2.14 13.36
N CYS A 434 -12.94 2.46 14.56
CA CYS A 434 -14.09 1.76 15.13
C CYS A 434 -15.36 1.97 14.27
N PHE A 435 -15.64 3.21 13.85
CA PHE A 435 -16.79 3.49 12.97
C PHE A 435 -16.64 2.80 11.60
N MET A 436 -15.46 2.89 11.00
CA MET A 436 -15.19 2.25 9.72
C MET A 436 -15.28 0.73 9.80
N ALA A 437 -14.71 0.12 10.85
CA ALA A 437 -14.76 -1.32 11.06
C ALA A 437 -16.20 -1.79 11.28
N ALA A 438 -16.98 -1.11 12.11
CA ALA A 438 -18.38 -1.42 12.32
C ALA A 438 -19.18 -1.36 11.01
N TYR A 439 -19.00 -0.29 10.23
CA TYR A 439 -19.62 -0.15 8.92
C TYR A 439 -19.25 -1.29 7.97
N LEU A 440 -17.93 -1.56 7.79
CA LEU A 440 -17.48 -2.58 6.84
C LEU A 440 -17.85 -4.00 7.28
N VAL A 441 -17.81 -4.30 8.57
CA VAL A 441 -18.24 -5.60 9.10
C VAL A 441 -19.74 -5.80 8.87
N LEU A 442 -20.56 -4.78 9.10
CA LEU A 442 -21.99 -4.85 8.78
C LEU A 442 -22.21 -5.13 7.30
N VAL A 443 -21.53 -4.42 6.39
CA VAL A 443 -21.60 -4.67 4.94
C VAL A 443 -21.18 -6.12 4.61
N TYR A 444 -20.10 -6.60 5.20
CA TYR A 444 -19.60 -7.96 4.98
C TYR A 444 -20.57 -9.04 5.44
N LEU A 445 -21.22 -8.84 6.59
CA LEU A 445 -22.23 -9.78 7.13
C LEU A 445 -23.51 -9.84 6.29
N HIS A 446 -23.75 -8.83 5.44
CA HIS A 446 -24.90 -8.80 4.53
C HIS A 446 -24.49 -9.16 3.08
N ASP A 447 -23.24 -9.53 2.82
CA ASP A 447 -22.80 -9.93 1.48
C ASP A 447 -23.40 -11.28 1.10
N PRO A 448 -24.16 -11.35 -0.03
CA PRO A 448 -24.92 -12.54 -0.42
C PRO A 448 -24.03 -13.72 -0.83
N PHE A 449 -22.78 -13.48 -1.26
CA PHE A 449 -21.83 -14.57 -1.56
C PHE A 449 -21.36 -15.23 -0.27
N VAL A 450 -21.03 -14.42 0.74
CA VAL A 450 -20.52 -14.95 2.01
C VAL A 450 -21.62 -15.53 2.88
N PHE A 451 -22.76 -14.83 2.95
CA PHE A 451 -23.91 -15.22 3.77
C PHE A 451 -25.18 -15.25 2.90
N PRO A 452 -25.38 -16.34 2.13
CA PRO A 452 -26.58 -16.47 1.31
C PRO A 452 -27.83 -16.44 2.19
N LYS A 453 -28.81 -15.62 1.80
CA LYS A 453 -30.13 -15.65 2.43
C LYS A 453 -30.69 -17.06 2.25
N LYS A 454 -31.13 -17.68 3.34
CA LYS A 454 -31.93 -18.91 3.23
C LYS A 454 -33.14 -18.59 2.38
N THR A 455 -33.23 -19.17 1.20
CA THR A 455 -34.50 -19.25 0.47
C THR A 455 -35.43 -20.07 1.34
N GLU A 456 -36.45 -19.41 1.96
CA GLU A 456 -37.58 -20.08 2.59
C GLU A 456 -38.34 -20.92 1.57
#